data_3deb2ee425d302fe45d39604ee35febe
#
_entry.id   3deb2ee425d302fe45d39604ee35febe
#
_cell.length_a   1.000
_cell.length_b   1.000
_cell.length_c   1.000
_cell.angle_alpha   90.00
_cell.angle_beta   90.00
_cell.angle_gamma   90.00
#
_symmetry.space_group_name_H-M   'P 1'
#
loop_
_entity.id
_entity.type
_entity.pdbx_description
1 polymer ?
#
loop_
_entity_poly.entity_id
_entity_poly.type
_entity_poly.pdbx_seq_one_letter_code
_entity_poly.pdbx_strand_id
1 'polypeptide(L)'
;EYPKVLCNFPRLLKGDLPQHCVSRHTVRVRFGETDLMGIVHHGTYISYFEVGRVEYMRRRGLDYHSWTQLGIHLPVVEVHVRYRRTARFDELLCIETRLADLQRVQMRFDYRLLRPELGNGGEELIAEGYTTLACVGHDHSIRRVPSDAEAILRGPELTESRPEPEGSQADRRAYEGVVPTSSG
;
A
#
# COMPACT_ATOMS: atom_id res chain seq x y z
N GLU A 1 9.48 20.05 -12.40
CA GLU A 1 10.45 19.89 -11.28
C GLU A 1 9.89 20.63 -10.07
N TYR A 2 9.65 19.90 -8.98
CA TYR A 2 9.34 20.54 -7.69
C TYR A 2 10.60 21.18 -7.12
N PRO A 3 10.52 22.39 -6.54
CA PRO A 3 11.68 23.04 -5.95
C PRO A 3 12.33 22.13 -4.90
N LYS A 4 13.67 22.04 -4.95
CA LYS A 4 14.47 21.32 -3.96
C LYS A 4 14.42 22.07 -2.63
N VAL A 5 13.37 21.86 -1.85
CA VAL A 5 13.34 22.27 -0.45
C VAL A 5 14.23 21.30 0.32
N LEU A 6 15.39 21.75 0.71
CA LEU A 6 16.31 21.05 1.59
C LEU A 6 15.69 20.97 3.00
N CYS A 7 14.87 19.95 3.24
CA CYS A 7 14.56 19.52 4.61
C CYS A 7 15.51 18.37 4.94
N ASN A 8 16.33 18.55 5.97
CA ASN A 8 17.14 17.49 6.58
C ASN A 8 16.20 16.47 7.27
N PHE A 9 15.56 15.62 6.46
CA PHE A 9 14.92 14.42 6.98
C PHE A 9 15.97 13.31 7.04
N PRO A 10 16.00 12.51 8.12
CA PRO A 10 16.81 11.30 8.11
C PRO A 10 16.43 10.50 6.87
N ARG A 11 17.44 10.07 6.11
CA ARG A 11 17.27 9.21 4.92
C ARG A 11 16.46 8.00 5.34
N LEU A 12 15.17 8.01 4.97
CA LEU A 12 14.18 6.96 5.24
C LEU A 12 14.59 5.67 4.56
N LEU A 13 15.58 5.06 4.54
CA LEU A 13 16.00 3.80 3.91
C LEU A 13 17.50 3.77 3.55
N LYS A 14 18.36 3.76 4.58
CA LYS A 14 19.67 3.14 4.45
C LYS A 14 19.89 2.23 5.64
N GLY A 15 19.50 1.01 5.45
CA GLY A 15 19.87 -0.14 6.24
C GLY A 15 19.46 -1.34 5.40
N ASP A 16 20.40 -2.21 5.08
CA ASP A 16 20.15 -3.48 4.40
C ASP A 16 19.27 -4.37 5.28
N LEU A 17 17.95 -4.11 5.26
CA LEU A 17 17.00 -5.06 5.81
C LEU A 17 16.97 -6.28 4.87
N PRO A 18 16.88 -7.48 5.43
CA PRO A 18 16.69 -8.67 4.62
C PRO A 18 15.52 -8.47 3.66
N GLN A 19 15.66 -8.90 2.41
CA GLN A 19 14.60 -8.72 1.37
C GLN A 19 13.25 -9.28 1.79
N HIS A 20 13.21 -10.29 2.67
CA HIS A 20 11.99 -10.88 3.19
C HIS A 20 11.19 -9.94 4.12
N CYS A 21 11.77 -8.82 4.56
CA CYS A 21 11.10 -7.81 5.37
C CYS A 21 10.44 -6.70 4.54
N VAL A 22 10.48 -6.80 3.21
CA VAL A 22 9.88 -5.84 2.28
C VAL A 22 8.81 -6.54 1.45
N SER A 23 7.61 -6.01 1.44
CA SER A 23 6.53 -6.47 0.56
C SER A 23 6.37 -5.52 -0.61
N ARG A 24 6.08 -6.07 -1.78
CA ARG A 24 5.84 -5.32 -3.01
C ARG A 24 4.46 -5.66 -3.56
N HIS A 25 3.64 -4.65 -3.78
CA HIS A 25 2.29 -4.80 -4.32
C HIS A 25 2.09 -3.83 -5.49
N THR A 26 1.49 -4.31 -6.58
CA THR A 26 1.26 -3.48 -7.78
C THR A 26 -0.15 -2.95 -7.77
N VAL A 27 -0.30 -1.67 -8.07
CA VAL A 27 -1.59 -1.00 -8.26
C VAL A 27 -1.61 -0.32 -9.62
N ARG A 28 -2.80 -0.26 -10.23
CA ARG A 28 -3.05 0.56 -11.42
C ARG A 28 -3.79 1.82 -11.01
N VAL A 29 -3.30 2.97 -11.42
CA VAL A 29 -3.94 4.26 -11.17
C VAL A 29 -5.30 4.32 -11.86
N ARG A 30 -6.37 4.54 -11.09
CA ARG A 30 -7.74 4.64 -11.59
C ARG A 30 -8.05 6.07 -12.03
N PHE A 31 -9.02 6.22 -12.94
CA PHE A 31 -9.45 7.53 -13.43
C PHE A 31 -9.91 8.46 -12.29
N GLY A 32 -10.72 7.97 -11.36
CA GLY A 32 -11.22 8.75 -10.21
C GLY A 32 -10.16 9.13 -9.16
N GLU A 33 -8.92 8.70 -9.33
CA GLU A 33 -7.79 9.01 -8.44
C GLU A 33 -6.98 10.22 -8.93
N THR A 34 -7.32 10.76 -10.11
CA THR A 34 -6.66 11.92 -10.72
C THR A 34 -7.46 13.20 -10.51
N ASP A 35 -6.78 14.34 -10.54
CA ASP A 35 -7.33 15.67 -10.42
C ASP A 35 -7.38 16.42 -11.76
N LEU A 36 -7.80 17.68 -11.73
CA LEU A 36 -7.89 18.54 -12.93
C LEU A 36 -6.54 18.80 -13.61
N MET A 37 -5.41 18.51 -12.94
CA MET A 37 -4.07 18.58 -13.54
C MET A 37 -3.74 17.32 -14.35
N GLY A 38 -4.62 16.31 -14.36
CA GLY A 38 -4.40 15.02 -15.02
C GLY A 38 -3.35 14.14 -14.33
N ILE A 39 -3.08 14.41 -13.05
CA ILE A 39 -2.17 13.64 -12.21
C ILE A 39 -2.88 13.07 -11.00
N VAL A 40 -2.31 12.07 -10.38
CA VAL A 40 -2.84 11.49 -9.14
C VAL A 40 -2.95 12.56 -8.06
N HIS A 41 -4.17 12.70 -7.51
CA HIS A 41 -4.45 13.65 -6.43
C HIS A 41 -3.59 13.31 -5.21
N HIS A 42 -3.03 14.33 -4.58
CA HIS A 42 -2.07 14.15 -3.48
C HIS A 42 -2.58 13.27 -2.33
N GLY A 43 -3.86 13.32 -2.00
CA GLY A 43 -4.46 12.48 -0.96
C GLY A 43 -4.52 10.98 -1.30
N THR A 44 -4.55 10.62 -2.58
CA THR A 44 -4.64 9.22 -3.05
C THR A 44 -3.40 8.40 -2.64
N TYR A 45 -2.24 9.03 -2.50
CA TYR A 45 -1.01 8.35 -2.09
C TYR A 45 -1.14 7.73 -0.69
N ILE A 46 -1.92 8.32 0.20
CA ILE A 46 -2.21 7.76 1.54
C ILE A 46 -3.01 6.47 1.40
N SER A 47 -3.97 6.41 0.47
CA SER A 47 -4.72 5.19 0.17
C SER A 47 -3.82 4.09 -0.42
N TYR A 48 -2.84 4.44 -1.25
CA TYR A 48 -1.86 3.46 -1.73
C TYR A 48 -1.00 2.92 -0.58
N PHE A 49 -0.60 3.75 0.37
CA PHE A 49 0.12 3.30 1.56
C PHE A 49 -0.74 2.35 2.41
N GLU A 50 -2.03 2.62 2.52
CA GLU A 50 -2.98 1.71 3.19
C GLU A 50 -3.03 0.36 2.49
N VAL A 51 -3.20 0.33 1.16
CA VAL A 51 -3.17 -0.92 0.37
C VAL A 51 -1.86 -1.68 0.62
N GLY A 52 -0.72 -1.00 0.53
CA GLY A 52 0.59 -1.62 0.78
C GLY A 52 0.70 -2.26 2.16
N ARG A 53 0.23 -1.56 3.20
CA ARG A 53 0.23 -2.05 4.58
C ARG A 53 -0.68 -3.26 4.77
N VAL A 54 -1.90 -3.19 4.24
CA VAL A 54 -2.86 -4.30 4.35
C VAL A 54 -2.30 -5.54 3.66
N GLU A 55 -1.73 -5.40 2.47
CA GLU A 55 -1.10 -6.51 1.75
C GLU A 55 0.15 -7.05 2.48
N TYR A 56 0.96 -6.16 3.06
CA TYR A 56 2.10 -6.55 3.89
C TYR A 56 1.69 -7.48 5.03
N MET A 57 0.63 -7.11 5.76
CA MET A 57 0.11 -7.88 6.88
C MET A 57 -0.52 -9.20 6.39
N ARG A 58 -1.35 -9.16 5.37
CA ARG A 58 -2.04 -10.33 4.80
C ARG A 58 -1.05 -11.40 4.34
N ARG A 59 0.01 -11.02 3.63
CA ARG A 59 1.02 -11.96 3.14
C ARG A 59 1.83 -12.64 4.25
N ARG A 60 1.80 -12.10 5.45
CA ARG A 60 2.41 -12.70 6.65
C ARG A 60 1.41 -13.47 7.51
N GLY A 61 0.20 -13.68 7.00
CA GLY A 61 -0.85 -14.43 7.71
C GLY A 61 -1.60 -13.62 8.74
N LEU A 62 -1.40 -12.28 8.76
CA LEU A 62 -2.09 -11.40 9.67
C LEU A 62 -3.29 -10.78 8.95
N ASP A 63 -4.48 -11.37 9.16
CA ASP A 63 -5.72 -10.81 8.64
C ASP A 63 -6.24 -9.69 9.55
N TYR A 64 -6.34 -8.48 9.00
CA TYR A 64 -6.83 -7.31 9.72
C TYR A 64 -8.27 -7.50 10.24
N HIS A 65 -9.11 -8.21 9.49
CA HIS A 65 -10.49 -8.50 9.90
C HIS A 65 -10.53 -9.35 11.19
N SER A 66 -9.68 -10.38 11.26
CA SER A 66 -9.56 -11.22 12.46
C SER A 66 -9.10 -10.42 13.67
N TRP A 67 -8.19 -9.47 13.49
CA TRP A 67 -7.77 -8.58 14.57
C TRP A 67 -8.89 -7.67 15.07
N THR A 68 -9.72 -7.14 14.16
CA THR A 68 -10.87 -6.32 14.56
C THR A 68 -11.88 -7.13 15.36
N GLN A 69 -12.10 -8.41 15.03
CA GLN A 69 -12.96 -9.30 15.81
C GLN A 69 -12.41 -9.57 17.22
N LEU A 70 -11.08 -9.58 17.37
CA LEU A 70 -10.42 -9.67 18.68
C LEU A 70 -10.40 -8.33 19.45
N GLY A 71 -11.03 -7.31 18.92
CA GLY A 71 -11.07 -5.97 19.51
C GLY A 71 -9.77 -5.19 19.36
N ILE A 72 -8.99 -5.49 18.33
CA ILE A 72 -7.74 -4.79 18.04
C ILE A 72 -7.95 -3.92 16.80
N HIS A 73 -7.78 -2.62 16.96
CA HIS A 73 -7.86 -1.65 15.88
C HIS A 73 -6.54 -0.89 15.75
N LEU A 74 -6.21 -0.51 14.53
CA LEU A 74 -4.97 0.17 14.17
C LEU A 74 -5.25 1.52 13.48
N PRO A 75 -5.79 2.52 14.20
CA PRO A 75 -5.95 3.84 13.62
C PRO A 75 -4.60 4.46 13.29
N VAL A 76 -4.55 5.15 12.15
CA VAL A 76 -3.39 5.97 11.78
C VAL A 76 -3.38 7.22 12.65
N VAL A 77 -2.29 7.45 13.35
CA VAL A 77 -2.09 8.63 14.23
C VAL A 77 -1.11 9.63 13.64
N GLU A 78 -0.32 9.20 12.68
CA GLU A 78 0.62 10.06 11.97
C GLU A 78 0.81 9.56 10.54
N VAL A 79 0.87 10.50 9.60
CA VAL A 79 1.20 10.23 8.20
C VAL A 79 2.16 11.27 7.68
N HIS A 80 3.16 10.83 6.93
CA HIS A 80 4.07 11.69 6.20
C HIS A 80 4.18 11.20 4.76
N VAL A 81 4.06 12.11 3.80
CA VAL A 81 4.23 11.82 2.39
C VAL A 81 5.16 12.86 1.77
N ARG A 82 6.13 12.40 1.00
CA ARG A 82 6.99 13.23 0.18
C ARG A 82 6.82 12.85 -1.28
N TYR A 83 6.29 13.77 -2.07
CA TYR A 83 6.10 13.60 -3.51
C TYR A 83 7.40 13.91 -4.25
N ARG A 84 7.80 13.04 -5.17
CA ARG A 84 9.03 13.17 -5.95
C ARG A 84 8.74 13.38 -7.42
N ARG A 85 7.73 12.68 -7.95
CA ARG A 85 7.28 12.73 -9.33
C ARG A 85 5.76 12.60 -9.39
N THR A 86 5.18 13.00 -10.49
CA THR A 86 3.75 12.82 -10.75
C THR A 86 3.48 11.42 -11.27
N ALA A 87 2.32 10.87 -10.95
CA ALA A 87 1.76 9.69 -11.59
C ALA A 87 0.46 10.08 -12.29
N ARG A 88 0.04 9.31 -13.31
CA ARG A 88 -1.10 9.59 -14.15
C ARG A 88 -2.04 8.39 -14.24
N PHE A 89 -3.24 8.63 -14.75
CA PHE A 89 -4.21 7.58 -15.04
C PHE A 89 -3.59 6.44 -15.85
N ASP A 90 -3.96 5.22 -15.51
CA ASP A 90 -3.56 3.94 -16.14
C ASP A 90 -2.09 3.53 -15.92
N GLU A 91 -1.27 4.33 -15.24
CA GLU A 91 0.08 3.91 -14.87
C GLU A 91 0.07 2.76 -13.86
N LEU A 92 0.99 1.81 -14.03
CA LEU A 92 1.29 0.78 -13.04
C LEU A 92 2.33 1.31 -12.06
N LEU A 93 2.00 1.21 -10.77
CA LEU A 93 2.89 1.61 -9.69
C LEU A 93 3.12 0.43 -8.75
N CYS A 94 4.34 0.30 -8.25
CA CYS A 94 4.71 -0.68 -7.24
C CYS A 94 4.80 0.01 -5.87
N ILE A 95 4.03 -0.48 -4.91
CA ILE A 95 4.08 -0.07 -3.52
C ILE A 95 5.05 -1.00 -2.80
N GLU A 96 6.19 -0.47 -2.41
CA GLU A 96 7.14 -1.16 -1.54
C GLU A 96 6.85 -0.76 -0.10
N THR A 97 6.58 -1.74 0.75
CA THR A 97 6.17 -1.54 2.14
C THR A 97 7.07 -2.33 3.07
N ARG A 98 7.46 -1.73 4.19
CA ARG A 98 8.20 -2.42 5.26
C ARG A 98 7.70 -1.99 6.63
N LEU A 99 7.75 -2.90 7.60
CA LEU A 99 7.63 -2.56 9.00
C LEU A 99 8.95 -1.91 9.46
N ALA A 100 8.92 -0.62 9.75
CA ALA A 100 10.09 0.14 10.14
C ALA A 100 10.34 0.07 11.65
N ASP A 101 9.27 0.12 12.44
CA ASP A 101 9.32 0.07 13.89
C ASP A 101 8.08 -0.63 14.46
N LEU A 102 8.26 -1.36 15.53
CA LEU A 102 7.19 -2.01 16.28
C LEU A 102 7.46 -1.84 17.77
N GLN A 103 6.60 -1.08 18.39
CA GLN A 103 6.63 -0.77 19.81
C GLN A 103 5.45 -1.43 20.54
N ARG A 104 5.44 -1.31 21.83
CA ARG A 104 4.44 -1.94 22.70
C ARG A 104 2.99 -1.59 22.36
N VAL A 105 2.72 -0.37 21.87
CA VAL A 105 1.37 0.17 21.63
C VAL A 105 1.23 0.83 20.26
N GLN A 106 2.26 0.79 19.44
CA GLN A 106 2.24 1.40 18.11
C GLN A 106 3.17 0.69 17.15
N MET A 107 2.91 0.87 15.85
CA MET A 107 3.76 0.37 14.79
C MET A 107 3.91 1.41 13.68
N ARG A 108 5.07 1.42 13.03
CA ARG A 108 5.36 2.29 11.91
C ARG A 108 5.69 1.48 10.68
N PHE A 109 5.05 1.86 9.58
CA PHE A 109 5.37 1.35 8.24
C PHE A 109 5.97 2.46 7.39
N ASP A 110 7.04 2.15 6.70
CA ASP A 110 7.64 3.01 5.67
C ASP A 110 7.23 2.51 4.28
N TYR A 111 7.07 3.45 3.34
CA TYR A 111 6.59 3.16 1.98
C TYR A 111 7.46 3.85 0.94
N ARG A 112 7.61 3.17 -0.20
CA ARG A 112 8.09 3.75 -1.45
C ARG A 112 7.09 3.41 -2.55
N LEU A 113 6.67 4.41 -3.30
CA LEU A 113 5.85 4.23 -4.49
C LEU A 113 6.76 4.38 -5.71
N LEU A 114 6.86 3.34 -6.49
CA LEU A 114 7.82 3.21 -7.58
C LEU A 114 7.08 3.02 -8.90
N ARG A 115 7.55 3.65 -9.97
CA ARG A 115 7.12 3.38 -11.34
C ARG A 115 8.17 2.52 -12.01
N PRO A 116 7.83 1.29 -12.50
CA PRO A 116 8.76 0.49 -13.28
C PRO A 116 9.14 1.21 -14.57
N GLU A 117 10.43 1.28 -14.89
CA GLU A 117 10.91 1.80 -16.16
C GLU A 117 10.88 0.73 -17.23
N LEU A 118 10.27 1.04 -18.39
CA LEU A 118 10.20 0.13 -19.51
C LEU A 118 11.60 -0.04 -20.13
N GLY A 119 12.11 -1.27 -20.15
CA GLY A 119 13.29 -1.65 -20.91
C GLY A 119 14.62 -1.70 -20.14
N ASN A 120 14.76 -1.03 -19.00
CA ASN A 120 16.05 -0.94 -18.30
C ASN A 120 16.08 -1.69 -16.95
N GLY A 121 14.96 -2.29 -16.52
CA GLY A 121 14.84 -2.92 -15.18
C GLY A 121 15.00 -1.94 -14.02
N GLY A 122 15.02 -0.62 -14.29
CA GLY A 122 15.04 0.44 -13.29
C GLY A 122 13.66 0.76 -12.73
N GLU A 123 13.64 1.56 -11.67
CA GLU A 123 12.42 2.03 -11.04
C GLU A 123 12.56 3.52 -10.67
N GLU A 124 11.57 4.31 -11.06
CA GLU A 124 11.52 5.72 -10.70
C GLU A 124 10.74 5.92 -9.40
N LEU A 125 11.33 6.62 -8.44
CA LEU A 125 10.66 6.96 -7.18
C LEU A 125 9.62 8.06 -7.40
N ILE A 126 8.34 7.72 -7.24
CA ILE A 126 7.20 8.64 -7.38
C ILE A 126 6.90 9.35 -6.06
N ALA A 127 6.81 8.59 -4.97
CA ALA A 127 6.60 9.12 -3.63
C ALA A 127 7.23 8.20 -2.59
N GLU A 128 7.51 8.76 -1.42
CA GLU A 128 7.94 8.02 -0.24
C GLU A 128 7.28 8.58 1.00
N GLY A 129 7.17 7.78 2.04
CA GLY A 129 6.56 8.25 3.28
C GLY A 129 6.45 7.17 4.33
N TYR A 130 5.70 7.50 5.39
CA TYR A 130 5.41 6.55 6.45
C TYR A 130 4.03 6.79 7.05
N THR A 131 3.53 5.78 7.75
CA THR A 131 2.39 5.89 8.66
C THR A 131 2.76 5.29 10.00
N THR A 132 2.35 5.96 11.07
CA THR A 132 2.37 5.41 12.44
C THR A 132 0.94 5.07 12.84
N LEU A 133 0.74 3.87 13.36
CA LEU A 133 -0.54 3.37 13.82
C LEU A 133 -0.47 3.11 15.32
N ALA A 134 -1.49 3.53 16.06
CA ALA A 134 -1.68 3.13 17.44
C ALA A 134 -2.45 1.80 17.50
N CYS A 135 -2.20 1.00 18.53
CA CYS A 135 -3.02 -0.17 18.85
C CYS A 135 -4.07 0.22 19.90
N VAL A 136 -5.36 0.07 19.55
CA VAL A 136 -6.47 0.44 20.43
C VAL A 136 -7.54 -0.65 20.50
N GLY A 137 -8.34 -0.65 21.57
CA GLY A 137 -9.50 -1.50 21.74
C GLY A 137 -10.76 -0.97 21.06
N HIS A 138 -11.88 -1.70 21.15
CA HIS A 138 -13.20 -1.23 20.69
C HIS A 138 -13.65 0.06 21.42
N ASP A 139 -13.22 0.23 22.66
CA ASP A 139 -13.47 1.41 23.49
C ASP A 139 -12.51 2.58 23.21
N HIS A 140 -11.70 2.43 22.14
CA HIS A 140 -10.62 3.37 21.78
C HIS A 140 -9.52 3.54 22.84
N SER A 141 -9.50 2.72 23.90
CA SER A 141 -8.39 2.72 24.84
C SER A 141 -7.12 2.14 24.24
N ILE A 142 -5.97 2.67 24.64
CA ILE A 142 -4.67 2.17 24.17
C ILE A 142 -4.48 0.73 24.64
N ARG A 143 -4.10 -0.17 23.72
CA ARG A 143 -3.79 -1.57 23.98
C ARG A 143 -2.39 -1.94 23.56
N ARG A 144 -1.88 -3.01 24.15
CA ARG A 144 -0.62 -3.59 23.67
C ARG A 144 -0.84 -4.30 22.36
N VAL A 145 0.12 -4.14 21.47
CA VAL A 145 0.23 -5.02 20.28
C VAL A 145 0.37 -6.46 20.78
N PRO A 146 -0.38 -7.42 20.20
CA PRO A 146 -0.26 -8.84 20.56
C PRO A 146 1.20 -9.33 20.50
N SER A 147 1.58 -10.18 21.45
CA SER A 147 2.97 -10.63 21.57
C SER A 147 3.48 -11.48 20.41
N ASP A 148 2.58 -12.13 19.70
CA ASP A 148 2.87 -12.93 18.50
C ASP A 148 2.97 -12.09 17.22
N ALA A 149 2.40 -10.86 17.25
CA ALA A 149 2.42 -9.97 16.10
C ALA A 149 3.83 -9.62 15.63
N GLU A 150 4.79 -9.45 16.55
CA GLU A 150 6.16 -9.14 16.18
C GLU A 150 6.79 -10.26 15.36
N ALA A 151 6.65 -11.50 15.80
CA ALA A 151 7.17 -12.66 15.09
C ALA A 151 6.53 -12.80 13.71
N ILE A 152 5.21 -12.59 13.62
CA ILE A 152 4.45 -12.64 12.36
C ILE A 152 4.89 -11.51 11.42
N LEU A 153 4.89 -10.28 11.89
CA LEU A 153 5.16 -9.10 11.04
C LEU A 153 6.63 -8.98 10.61
N ARG A 154 7.57 -9.52 11.39
CA ARG A 154 8.99 -9.60 11.01
C ARG A 154 9.34 -10.90 10.28
N GLY A 155 8.41 -11.84 10.23
CA GLY A 155 8.57 -13.12 9.54
C GLY A 155 8.56 -12.95 8.01
N PRO A 156 8.93 -14.04 7.29
CA PRO A 156 8.83 -14.07 5.83
C PRO A 156 7.37 -14.01 5.38
N GLU A 157 7.17 -13.63 4.12
CA GLU A 157 5.85 -13.79 3.48
C GLU A 157 5.52 -15.28 3.37
N LEU A 158 4.27 -15.63 3.66
CA LEU A 158 3.78 -16.98 3.45
C LEU A 158 3.67 -17.22 1.95
N THR A 159 4.28 -18.28 1.46
CA THR A 159 4.40 -18.61 0.03
C THR A 159 3.11 -19.09 -0.61
N GLU A 160 2.07 -19.32 0.15
CA GLU A 160 0.76 -19.66 -0.39
C GLU A 160 0.02 -18.39 -0.82
N SER A 161 0.14 -18.07 -2.10
CA SER A 161 -0.84 -17.23 -2.77
C SER A 161 -2.20 -17.90 -2.60
N ARG A 162 -3.04 -17.34 -1.72
CA ARG A 162 -4.48 -17.63 -1.79
C ARG A 162 -4.88 -17.39 -3.25
N PRO A 163 -5.43 -18.36 -3.98
CA PRO A 163 -5.87 -18.12 -5.35
C PRO A 163 -6.76 -16.88 -5.31
N GLU A 164 -6.51 -15.92 -6.19
CA GLU A 164 -7.45 -14.81 -6.39
C GLU A 164 -8.82 -15.47 -6.59
N PRO A 165 -9.90 -14.94 -6.00
CA PRO A 165 -11.23 -15.45 -6.28
C PRO A 165 -11.38 -15.42 -7.79
N GLU A 166 -11.50 -16.59 -8.42
CA GLU A 166 -11.76 -16.71 -9.84
C GLU A 166 -12.92 -15.78 -10.14
N GLY A 167 -12.64 -14.69 -10.86
CA GLY A 167 -13.66 -13.75 -11.29
C GLY A 167 -14.74 -14.56 -11.97
N SER A 168 -15.94 -14.55 -11.41
CA SER A 168 -17.06 -15.34 -11.86
C SER A 168 -17.19 -15.17 -13.38
N GLN A 169 -17.09 -16.26 -14.10
CA GLN A 169 -17.30 -16.32 -15.57
C GLN A 169 -18.69 -15.80 -15.98
N ALA A 170 -19.53 -15.42 -15.02
CA ALA A 170 -20.86 -14.86 -15.26
C ALA A 170 -20.84 -13.45 -15.90
N ASP A 171 -19.79 -12.64 -15.65
CA ASP A 171 -19.77 -11.27 -16.16
C ASP A 171 -19.26 -11.12 -17.60
N ARG A 172 -18.62 -12.17 -18.19
CA ARG A 172 -18.17 -12.08 -19.58
C ARG A 172 -19.29 -12.25 -20.62
N ARG A 173 -20.44 -12.82 -20.27
CA ARG A 173 -21.58 -13.01 -21.20
C ARG A 173 -22.50 -11.80 -21.33
N ALA A 174 -22.37 -10.82 -20.47
CA ALA A 174 -23.23 -9.64 -20.50
C ALA A 174 -22.82 -8.55 -21.52
N TYR A 175 -21.61 -8.64 -22.09
CA TYR A 175 -21.08 -7.63 -23.02
C TYR A 175 -21.02 -8.04 -24.49
N GLU A 176 -21.41 -9.28 -24.85
CA GLU A 176 -21.38 -9.74 -26.25
C GLU A 176 -22.66 -9.48 -27.07
N GLY A 177 -23.55 -8.60 -26.60
CA GLY A 177 -24.88 -8.44 -27.19
C GLY A 177 -25.28 -7.08 -27.72
N VAL A 178 -24.41 -6.07 -27.82
CA VAL A 178 -24.81 -4.75 -28.33
C VAL A 178 -23.86 -4.25 -29.41
N VAL A 179 -24.02 -4.79 -30.63
CA VAL A 179 -23.57 -4.12 -31.85
C VAL A 179 -24.79 -3.44 -32.46
N PRO A 180 -24.86 -2.11 -32.53
CA PRO A 180 -25.94 -1.47 -33.28
C PRO A 180 -25.65 -1.66 -34.77
N THR A 181 -26.52 -2.44 -35.46
CA THR A 181 -26.57 -2.48 -36.89
C THR A 181 -27.05 -1.13 -37.43
N SER A 182 -26.15 -0.36 -38.02
CA SER A 182 -26.49 0.77 -38.86
C SER A 182 -27.10 0.24 -40.18
N SER A 183 -28.37 0.51 -40.37
CA SER A 183 -29.03 0.34 -41.69
C SER A 183 -29.83 1.61 -42.00
N GLY A 184 -29.55 2.19 -43.14
CA GLY A 184 -30.40 3.19 -43.81
C GLY A 184 -29.82 4.58 -43.91
#